data_ccf63bd3f49b6f8284ea9ebfffcbeda5
#
_entry.id   ccf63bd3f49b6f8284ea9ebfffcbeda5
#
_cell.length_a   1.000
_cell.length_b   1.000
_cell.length_c   1.000
_cell.angle_alpha   90.00
_cell.angle_beta   90.00
_cell.angle_gamma   90.00
#
_symmetry.space_group_name_H-M   'P 1'
#
loop_
_entity.id
_entity.type
_entity.pdbx_description
1 polymer ?
#
loop_
_entity_poly.entity_id
_entity_poly.type
_entity_poly.pdbx_seq_one_letter_code
_entity_poly.pdbx_strand_id
1 'polypeptide(L)'
;DCALRGFSVTLLERHDIATGATGRNHGLLHSGARYAVTDAESARECIAENQILKRIARHCIEPTDGLFITLPEDDLAFQDTFITACTAAGIQAEAMDPALARRLEPSVNPALIGAVKVPDGTVDPFRLTAANMLDAREHGARILTGHEVTGLIREGHRICGVRVFDTQYNEHGELYAAVVVNAAGIWGQRIAEYADLS
;
A
#
# COMPACT_ATOMS: atom_id res chain seq x y z
N ASP A 1 7.91 1.75 -11.38
CA ASP A 1 9.30 2.18 -11.10
C ASP A 1 10.29 1.62 -12.12
N CYS A 2 10.36 0.29 -12.34
CA CYS A 2 11.32 -0.28 -13.30
C CYS A 2 11.18 0.28 -14.73
N ALA A 3 9.95 0.44 -15.22
CA ALA A 3 9.71 1.04 -16.53
C ALA A 3 10.18 2.50 -16.60
N LEU A 4 9.88 3.30 -15.57
CA LEU A 4 10.38 4.67 -15.41
C LEU A 4 11.91 4.76 -15.43
N ARG A 5 12.60 3.71 -14.97
CA ARG A 5 14.07 3.60 -15.02
C ARG A 5 14.60 3.11 -16.36
N GLY A 6 13.73 2.90 -17.35
CA GLY A 6 14.11 2.48 -18.71
C GLY A 6 14.32 0.97 -18.88
N PHE A 7 13.92 0.15 -17.92
CA PHE A 7 13.96 -1.31 -18.09
C PHE A 7 12.80 -1.77 -18.98
N SER A 8 13.06 -2.77 -19.82
CA SER A 8 11.99 -3.53 -20.50
C SER A 8 11.30 -4.42 -19.48
N VAL A 9 10.01 -4.15 -19.20
CA VAL A 9 9.24 -4.81 -18.14
C VAL A 9 8.03 -5.53 -18.72
N THR A 10 7.80 -6.77 -18.28
CA THR A 10 6.51 -7.45 -18.43
C THR A 10 5.98 -7.78 -17.04
N LEU A 11 4.79 -7.29 -16.70
CA LEU A 11 4.06 -7.63 -15.48
C LEU A 11 3.02 -8.68 -15.81
N LEU A 12 2.98 -9.75 -15.02
CA LEU A 12 2.00 -10.83 -15.12
C LEU A 12 1.09 -10.79 -13.90
N GLU A 13 -0.21 -10.75 -14.14
CA GLU A 13 -1.24 -10.85 -13.10
C GLU A 13 -2.19 -11.98 -13.47
N ARG A 14 -2.40 -12.92 -12.54
CA ARG A 14 -3.23 -14.11 -12.76
C ARG A 14 -4.69 -13.80 -13.05
N HIS A 15 -5.22 -12.76 -12.40
CA HIS A 15 -6.60 -12.32 -12.53
C HIS A 15 -6.68 -10.94 -13.15
N ASP A 16 -7.52 -10.08 -12.58
CA ASP A 16 -7.54 -8.66 -12.88
C ASP A 16 -6.73 -7.90 -11.81
N ILE A 17 -6.48 -6.61 -12.06
CA ILE A 17 -5.73 -5.76 -11.14
C ILE A 17 -6.43 -5.67 -9.77
N ALA A 18 -5.63 -5.52 -8.72
CA ALA A 18 -6.09 -5.31 -7.35
C ALA A 18 -7.04 -6.40 -6.79
N THR A 19 -7.12 -7.59 -7.36
CA THR A 19 -7.97 -8.69 -6.86
C THR A 19 -7.43 -9.36 -5.60
N GLY A 20 -6.15 -9.17 -5.28
CA GLY A 20 -5.51 -9.66 -4.06
C GLY A 20 -5.65 -8.69 -2.87
N ALA A 21 -4.66 -8.65 -1.99
CA ALA A 21 -4.62 -7.78 -0.82
C ALA A 21 -4.71 -6.30 -1.17
N THR A 22 -4.19 -5.89 -2.34
CA THR A 22 -4.22 -4.51 -2.82
C THR A 22 -5.63 -3.92 -2.87
N GLY A 23 -6.63 -4.68 -3.30
CA GLY A 23 -8.03 -4.21 -3.34
C GLY A 23 -8.86 -4.61 -2.12
N ARG A 24 -8.25 -5.20 -1.09
CA ARG A 24 -8.92 -5.68 0.13
C ARG A 24 -8.41 -5.02 1.40
N ASN A 25 -7.77 -3.87 1.27
CA ASN A 25 -7.39 -3.03 2.39
C ASN A 25 -8.55 -2.09 2.79
N HIS A 26 -8.39 -1.39 3.91
CA HIS A 26 -9.42 -0.47 4.42
C HIS A 26 -9.45 0.92 3.73
N GLY A 27 -8.61 1.14 2.71
CA GLY A 27 -8.62 2.41 1.96
C GLY A 27 -8.10 3.63 2.73
N LEU A 28 -7.31 3.45 3.78
CA LEU A 28 -6.72 4.56 4.52
C LEU A 28 -5.27 4.81 4.13
N LEU A 29 -4.95 6.07 3.87
CA LEU A 29 -3.60 6.56 3.71
C LEU A 29 -3.13 7.09 5.07
N HIS A 30 -2.45 6.25 5.82
CA HIS A 30 -1.97 6.59 7.15
C HIS A 30 -0.81 7.60 7.14
N SER A 31 -0.81 8.48 8.12
CA SER A 31 0.33 9.37 8.42
C SER A 31 1.46 8.69 9.22
N GLY A 32 1.21 7.51 9.75
CA GLY A 32 2.14 6.80 10.65
C GLY A 32 1.96 7.15 12.13
N ALA A 33 0.98 7.98 12.48
CA ALA A 33 0.75 8.44 13.86
C ALA A 33 0.65 7.29 14.87
N ARG A 34 0.03 6.15 14.51
CA ARG A 34 -0.07 4.98 15.39
C ARG A 34 1.29 4.38 15.82
N TYR A 35 2.35 4.66 15.08
CA TYR A 35 3.70 4.17 15.37
C TYR A 35 4.54 5.20 16.14
N ALA A 36 4.12 6.47 16.20
CA ALA A 36 4.94 7.58 16.67
C ALA A 36 5.58 7.36 18.04
N VAL A 37 4.87 6.73 18.98
CA VAL A 37 5.35 6.48 20.35
C VAL A 37 6.24 5.24 20.43
N THR A 38 5.95 4.19 19.65
CA THR A 38 6.60 2.88 19.80
C THR A 38 7.65 2.60 18.74
N ASP A 39 7.54 3.22 17.57
CA ASP A 39 8.43 3.02 16.41
C ASP A 39 8.52 4.32 15.59
N ALA A 40 9.33 5.24 16.08
CA ALA A 40 9.49 6.57 15.49
C ALA A 40 10.10 6.54 14.07
N GLU A 41 10.83 5.48 13.71
CA GLU A 41 11.40 5.31 12.36
C GLU A 41 10.28 5.01 11.35
N SER A 42 9.46 3.99 11.62
CA SER A 42 8.28 3.69 10.81
C SER A 42 7.31 4.86 10.70
N ALA A 43 7.15 5.65 11.77
CA ALA A 43 6.32 6.85 11.73
C ALA A 43 6.84 7.89 10.74
N ARG A 44 8.16 8.14 10.71
CA ARG A 44 8.79 9.08 9.77
C ARG A 44 8.69 8.60 8.32
N GLU A 45 8.91 7.32 8.09
CA GLU A 45 8.76 6.74 6.76
C GLU A 45 7.32 6.87 6.25
N CYS A 46 6.34 6.51 7.09
CA CYS A 46 4.91 6.62 6.73
C CYS A 46 4.50 8.05 6.38
N ILE A 47 4.89 9.06 7.18
CA ILE A 47 4.50 10.45 6.87
C ILE A 47 5.20 10.96 5.60
N ALA A 48 6.44 10.56 5.35
CA ALA A 48 7.14 10.92 4.12
C ALA A 48 6.42 10.36 2.88
N GLU A 49 6.05 9.08 2.90
CA GLU A 49 5.29 8.44 1.82
C GLU A 49 3.87 9.03 1.68
N ASN A 50 3.18 9.31 2.78
CA ASN A 50 1.88 9.97 2.78
C ASN A 50 1.94 11.31 2.04
N GLN A 51 2.93 12.14 2.33
CA GLN A 51 3.14 13.44 1.68
C GLN A 51 3.47 13.30 0.19
N ILE A 52 4.29 12.30 -0.18
CA ILE A 52 4.61 12.01 -1.59
C ILE A 52 3.33 11.63 -2.33
N LEU A 53 2.57 10.67 -1.82
CA LEU A 53 1.35 10.18 -2.47
C LEU A 53 0.29 11.29 -2.57
N LYS A 54 0.10 12.11 -1.54
CA LYS A 54 -0.78 13.28 -1.59
C LYS A 54 -0.39 14.28 -2.69
N ARG A 55 0.87 14.32 -3.08
CA ARG A 55 1.38 15.19 -4.16
C ARG A 55 1.23 14.56 -5.54
N ILE A 56 1.67 13.30 -5.73
CA ILE A 56 1.75 12.65 -7.04
C ILE A 56 0.48 11.90 -7.44
N ALA A 57 -0.32 11.45 -6.47
CA ALA A 57 -1.52 10.64 -6.68
C ALA A 57 -2.81 11.34 -6.18
N ARG A 58 -2.88 12.66 -6.30
CA ARG A 58 -4.00 13.49 -5.80
C ARG A 58 -5.38 13.04 -6.27
N HIS A 59 -5.47 12.48 -7.46
CA HIS A 59 -6.71 11.97 -8.05
C HIS A 59 -7.20 10.67 -7.42
N CYS A 60 -6.37 10.03 -6.59
CA CYS A 60 -6.69 8.78 -5.88
C CYS A 60 -6.88 9.01 -4.38
N ILE A 61 -6.67 10.22 -3.87
CA ILE A 61 -6.60 10.50 -2.43
C ILE A 61 -7.56 11.62 -2.05
N GLU A 62 -8.32 11.39 -0.98
CA GLU A 62 -9.14 12.38 -0.33
C GLU A 62 -8.51 12.74 1.03
N PRO A 63 -8.25 14.04 1.30
CA PRO A 63 -7.65 14.48 2.57
C PRO A 63 -8.74 14.56 3.66
N THR A 64 -9.14 13.40 4.16
CA THR A 64 -10.21 13.26 5.16
C THR A 64 -9.74 13.44 6.59
N ASP A 65 -8.44 13.54 6.82
CA ASP A 65 -7.79 13.46 8.13
C ASP A 65 -8.10 12.13 8.87
N GLY A 66 -7.64 12.00 10.09
CA GLY A 66 -7.91 10.88 10.99
C GLY A 66 -8.06 11.37 12.42
N LEU A 67 -8.80 10.62 13.23
CA LEU A 67 -9.00 10.90 14.65
C LEU A 67 -8.48 9.76 15.51
N PHE A 68 -7.61 10.08 16.46
CA PHE A 68 -7.33 9.23 17.61
C PHE A 68 -8.18 9.72 18.76
N ILE A 69 -9.03 8.85 19.29
CA ILE A 69 -9.96 9.20 20.38
C ILE A 69 -9.49 8.62 21.71
N THR A 70 -9.79 9.32 22.80
CA THR A 70 -9.57 8.87 24.18
C THR A 70 -10.93 8.63 24.81
N LEU A 71 -11.15 7.44 25.35
CA LEU A 71 -12.36 7.04 26.08
C LEU A 71 -12.15 7.22 27.58
N PRO A 72 -13.22 7.19 28.42
CA PRO A 72 -13.09 7.35 29.88
C PRO A 72 -12.20 6.35 30.57
N GLU A 73 -12.04 5.16 30.03
CA GLU A 73 -11.16 4.09 30.49
C GLU A 73 -9.68 4.26 30.10
N ASP A 74 -9.39 5.18 29.18
CA ASP A 74 -8.04 5.46 28.70
C ASP A 74 -7.38 6.57 29.56
N ASP A 75 -6.05 6.65 29.49
CA ASP A 75 -5.29 7.73 30.12
C ASP A 75 -5.28 8.99 29.21
N LEU A 76 -6.07 10.00 29.59
CA LEU A 76 -6.11 11.27 28.86
C LEU A 76 -4.74 11.97 28.82
N ALA A 77 -3.88 11.81 29.83
CA ALA A 77 -2.55 12.42 29.85
C ALA A 77 -1.62 11.83 28.77
N PHE A 78 -1.95 10.66 28.23
CA PHE A 78 -1.21 10.07 27.11
C PHE A 78 -1.31 10.91 25.82
N GLN A 79 -2.31 11.78 25.69
CA GLN A 79 -2.44 12.65 24.50
C GLN A 79 -1.21 13.56 24.31
N ASP A 80 -0.67 14.12 25.38
CA ASP A 80 0.52 15.00 25.28
C ASP A 80 1.75 14.23 24.82
N THR A 81 1.91 13.00 25.32
CA THR A 81 2.99 12.09 24.89
C THR A 81 2.83 11.74 23.41
N PHE A 82 1.62 11.41 23.01
CA PHE A 82 1.29 11.05 21.61
C PHE A 82 1.54 12.22 20.65
N ILE A 83 1.06 13.42 20.96
CA ILE A 83 1.26 14.63 20.15
C ILE A 83 2.75 14.97 20.04
N THR A 84 3.47 14.88 21.16
CA THR A 84 4.92 15.14 21.19
C THR A 84 5.67 14.15 20.29
N ALA A 85 5.35 12.87 20.37
CA ALA A 85 5.96 11.83 19.53
C ALA A 85 5.61 12.02 18.05
N CYS A 86 4.37 12.33 17.71
CA CYS A 86 3.95 12.65 16.35
C CYS A 86 4.75 13.84 15.79
N THR A 87 4.85 14.92 16.55
CA THR A 87 5.61 16.14 16.18
C THR A 87 7.09 15.80 15.93
N ALA A 88 7.70 14.99 16.79
CA ALA A 88 9.10 14.56 16.64
C ALA A 88 9.32 13.66 15.41
N ALA A 89 8.26 12.97 14.94
CA ALA A 89 8.27 12.19 13.70
C ALA A 89 7.92 13.03 12.45
N GLY A 90 7.57 14.32 12.59
CA GLY A 90 7.16 15.19 11.48
C GLY A 90 5.68 15.08 11.12
N ILE A 91 4.87 14.49 11.99
CA ILE A 91 3.42 14.34 11.83
C ILE A 91 2.71 15.49 12.55
N GLN A 92 1.89 16.25 11.84
CA GLN A 92 1.02 17.25 12.45
C GLN A 92 -0.08 16.55 13.24
N ALA A 93 -0.04 16.69 14.57
CA ALA A 93 -1.04 16.14 15.47
C ALA A 93 -1.58 17.27 16.36
N GLU A 94 -2.89 17.43 16.38
CA GLU A 94 -3.55 18.54 17.07
C GLU A 94 -4.64 18.02 18.01
N ALA A 95 -4.59 18.42 19.29
CA ALA A 95 -5.66 18.13 20.22
C ALA A 95 -6.96 18.80 19.72
N MET A 96 -8.06 18.08 19.81
CA MET A 96 -9.37 18.52 19.36
C MET A 96 -10.38 18.43 20.50
N ASP A 97 -11.23 19.44 20.60
CA ASP A 97 -12.37 19.43 21.52
C ASP A 97 -13.30 18.22 21.23
N PRO A 98 -13.67 17.43 22.25
CA PRO A 98 -14.52 16.26 22.09
C PRO A 98 -15.87 16.56 21.43
N ALA A 99 -16.46 17.75 21.68
CA ALA A 99 -17.72 18.12 21.04
C ALA A 99 -17.52 18.44 19.55
N LEU A 100 -16.36 19.00 19.18
CA LEU A 100 -16.00 19.19 17.78
C LEU A 100 -15.77 17.86 17.06
N ALA A 101 -15.05 16.92 17.68
CA ALA A 101 -14.82 15.58 17.15
C ALA A 101 -16.15 14.86 16.85
N ARG A 102 -17.11 14.90 17.79
CA ARG A 102 -18.45 14.33 17.60
C ARG A 102 -19.27 15.02 16.49
N ARG A 103 -19.05 16.30 16.24
CA ARG A 103 -19.73 17.00 15.12
C ARG A 103 -19.13 16.64 13.77
N LEU A 104 -17.82 16.44 13.71
CA LEU A 104 -17.12 16.06 12.45
C LEU A 104 -17.34 14.60 12.12
N GLU A 105 -17.38 13.73 13.11
CA GLU A 105 -17.62 12.30 12.96
C GLU A 105 -18.76 11.86 13.92
N PRO A 106 -20.01 11.93 13.46
CA PRO A 106 -21.16 11.59 14.32
C PRO A 106 -21.20 10.11 14.76
N SER A 107 -20.51 9.23 14.05
CA SER A 107 -20.47 7.79 14.36
C SER A 107 -19.44 7.44 15.44
N VAL A 108 -18.62 8.40 15.88
CA VAL A 108 -17.64 8.15 16.93
C VAL A 108 -18.32 7.86 18.27
N ASN A 109 -17.67 7.09 19.13
CA ASN A 109 -18.19 6.78 20.46
C ASN A 109 -18.54 8.09 21.20
N PRO A 110 -19.83 8.30 21.61
CA PRO A 110 -20.26 9.55 22.23
C PRO A 110 -19.62 9.81 23.60
N ALA A 111 -19.08 8.77 24.26
CA ALA A 111 -18.43 8.87 25.56
C ALA A 111 -16.97 9.38 25.47
N LEU A 112 -16.45 9.68 24.29
CA LEU A 112 -15.07 10.16 24.14
C LEU A 112 -14.82 11.41 25.01
N ILE A 113 -13.66 11.44 25.67
CA ILE A 113 -13.23 12.53 26.54
C ILE A 113 -12.08 13.35 25.96
N GLY A 114 -11.47 12.87 24.86
CA GLY A 114 -10.42 13.55 24.14
C GLY A 114 -10.33 13.08 22.70
N ALA A 115 -9.74 13.88 21.84
CA ALA A 115 -9.44 13.52 20.46
C ALA A 115 -8.16 14.21 20.00
N VAL A 116 -7.43 13.56 19.09
CA VAL A 116 -6.27 14.12 18.38
C VAL A 116 -6.48 13.92 16.89
N LYS A 117 -6.44 15.02 16.14
CA LYS A 117 -6.50 15.00 14.68
C LYS A 117 -5.11 14.78 14.11
N VAL A 118 -5.00 13.94 13.09
CA VAL A 118 -3.77 13.62 12.35
C VAL A 118 -4.01 13.68 10.84
N PRO A 119 -2.95 13.92 10.02
CA PRO A 119 -3.08 14.10 8.58
C PRO A 119 -3.17 12.77 7.82
N ASP A 120 -4.05 11.88 8.22
CA ASP A 120 -4.41 10.70 7.46
C ASP A 120 -5.17 11.09 6.18
N GLY A 121 -5.68 10.15 5.46
CA GLY A 121 -6.51 10.37 4.28
C GLY A 121 -7.16 9.08 3.84
N THR A 122 -8.05 9.18 2.88
CA THR A 122 -8.63 8.03 2.19
C THR A 122 -7.93 7.85 0.85
N VAL A 123 -7.64 6.62 0.46
CA VAL A 123 -7.06 6.28 -0.83
C VAL A 123 -7.96 5.28 -1.56
N ASP A 124 -8.22 5.52 -2.83
CA ASP A 124 -8.82 4.53 -3.74
C ASP A 124 -7.73 3.59 -4.26
N PRO A 125 -7.61 2.36 -3.74
CA PRO A 125 -6.54 1.44 -4.14
C PRO A 125 -6.67 0.95 -5.58
N PHE A 126 -7.89 0.91 -6.13
CA PHE A 126 -8.13 0.51 -7.52
C PHE A 126 -7.64 1.58 -8.48
N ARG A 127 -7.99 2.85 -8.22
CA ARG A 127 -7.51 4.00 -9.01
C ARG A 127 -6.00 4.13 -8.93
N LEU A 128 -5.41 3.98 -7.74
CA LEU A 128 -3.96 4.06 -7.56
C LEU A 128 -3.24 2.96 -8.33
N THR A 129 -3.75 1.72 -8.28
CA THR A 129 -3.20 0.60 -9.04
C THR A 129 -3.30 0.83 -10.53
N ALA A 130 -4.49 1.25 -11.01
CA ALA A 130 -4.70 1.55 -12.42
C ALA A 130 -3.80 2.70 -12.92
N ALA A 131 -3.64 3.77 -12.15
CA ALA A 131 -2.76 4.88 -12.49
C ALA A 131 -1.29 4.43 -12.63
N ASN A 132 -0.79 3.64 -11.68
CA ASN A 132 0.56 3.08 -11.76
C ASN A 132 0.75 2.17 -12.98
N MET A 133 -0.27 1.39 -13.35
CA MET A 133 -0.20 0.52 -14.53
C MET A 133 -0.22 1.31 -15.84
N LEU A 134 -1.06 2.34 -15.93
CA LEU A 134 -1.12 3.23 -17.10
C LEU A 134 0.21 3.95 -17.29
N ASP A 135 0.75 4.53 -16.25
CA ASP A 135 2.06 5.19 -16.27
C ASP A 135 3.17 4.23 -16.69
N ALA A 136 3.18 3.01 -16.14
CA ALA A 136 4.15 1.98 -16.54
C ALA A 136 4.02 1.61 -18.03
N ARG A 137 2.80 1.52 -18.56
CA ARG A 137 2.54 1.26 -20.01
C ARG A 137 3.00 2.41 -20.89
N GLU A 138 2.79 3.65 -20.49
CA GLU A 138 3.30 4.84 -21.19
C GLU A 138 4.83 4.83 -21.28
N HIS A 139 5.49 4.22 -20.27
CA HIS A 139 6.94 3.99 -20.23
C HIS A 139 7.37 2.63 -20.82
N GLY A 140 6.53 1.98 -21.60
CA GLY A 140 6.85 0.80 -22.39
C GLY A 140 6.70 -0.55 -21.68
N ALA A 141 6.13 -0.59 -20.48
CA ALA A 141 5.84 -1.86 -19.83
C ALA A 141 4.67 -2.61 -20.51
N ARG A 142 4.80 -3.92 -20.61
CA ARG A 142 3.70 -4.82 -20.97
C ARG A 142 2.99 -5.29 -19.71
N ILE A 143 1.68 -5.08 -19.63
CA ILE A 143 0.85 -5.55 -18.52
C ILE A 143 -0.08 -6.63 -19.05
N LEU A 144 0.04 -7.85 -18.53
CA LEU A 144 -0.70 -9.02 -18.95
C LEU A 144 -1.54 -9.52 -17.77
N THR A 145 -2.82 -9.17 -17.77
CA THR A 145 -3.82 -9.73 -16.85
C THR A 145 -4.34 -11.07 -17.38
N GLY A 146 -4.90 -11.92 -16.52
CA GLY A 146 -5.32 -13.26 -16.92
C GLY A 146 -4.16 -14.23 -17.20
N HIS A 147 -2.93 -13.88 -16.79
CA HIS A 147 -1.74 -14.69 -17.06
C HIS A 147 -1.16 -15.25 -15.76
N GLU A 148 -1.40 -16.53 -15.50
CA GLU A 148 -0.86 -17.24 -14.34
C GLU A 148 0.55 -17.74 -14.60
N VAL A 149 1.49 -17.43 -13.68
CA VAL A 149 2.81 -18.06 -13.67
C VAL A 149 2.67 -19.49 -13.14
N THR A 150 3.00 -20.47 -13.97
CA THR A 150 2.86 -21.91 -13.67
C THR A 150 4.21 -22.60 -13.44
N GLY A 151 5.33 -21.89 -13.60
CA GLY A 151 6.66 -22.41 -13.35
C GLY A 151 7.73 -21.41 -13.73
N LEU A 152 8.98 -21.75 -13.38
CA LEU A 152 10.17 -20.99 -13.75
C LEU A 152 10.95 -21.71 -14.84
N ILE A 153 11.62 -20.95 -15.72
CA ILE A 153 12.54 -21.45 -16.73
C ILE A 153 13.95 -21.28 -16.19
N ARG A 154 14.75 -22.35 -16.26
CA ARG A 154 16.13 -22.37 -15.74
C ARG A 154 17.14 -22.75 -16.80
N GLU A 155 18.31 -22.15 -16.71
CA GLU A 155 19.54 -22.56 -17.38
C GLU A 155 20.59 -22.82 -16.28
N GLY A 156 20.83 -24.09 -15.96
CA GLY A 156 21.65 -24.48 -14.81
C GLY A 156 21.06 -23.98 -13.49
N HIS A 157 21.78 -23.13 -12.78
CA HIS A 157 21.36 -22.52 -11.51
C HIS A 157 20.66 -21.14 -11.68
N ARG A 158 20.58 -20.63 -12.90
CA ARG A 158 20.01 -19.31 -13.18
C ARG A 158 18.57 -19.45 -13.64
N ILE A 159 17.70 -18.61 -13.07
CA ILE A 159 16.35 -18.40 -13.58
C ILE A 159 16.45 -17.42 -14.75
N CYS A 160 15.94 -17.83 -15.92
CA CYS A 160 15.99 -17.06 -17.17
C CYS A 160 14.60 -16.74 -17.74
N GLY A 161 13.52 -17.08 -17.01
CA GLY A 161 12.17 -16.79 -17.47
C GLY A 161 11.10 -17.47 -16.63
N VAL A 162 9.88 -17.40 -17.13
CA VAL A 162 8.70 -18.00 -16.52
C VAL A 162 7.84 -18.75 -17.55
N ARG A 163 7.18 -19.83 -17.12
CA ARG A 163 6.09 -20.45 -17.85
C ARG A 163 4.79 -19.79 -17.41
N VAL A 164 3.93 -19.51 -18.36
CA VAL A 164 2.67 -18.82 -18.14
C VAL A 164 1.50 -19.62 -18.74
N PHE A 165 0.35 -19.48 -18.11
CA PHE A 165 -0.93 -19.95 -18.65
C PHE A 165 -1.83 -18.74 -18.85
N ASP A 166 -2.21 -18.49 -20.10
CA ASP A 166 -3.20 -17.49 -20.47
C ASP A 166 -4.60 -18.09 -20.26
N THR A 167 -5.32 -17.53 -19.28
CA THR A 167 -6.66 -18.03 -18.91
C THR A 167 -7.74 -17.61 -19.91
N GLN A 168 -7.50 -16.57 -20.70
CA GLN A 168 -8.46 -16.07 -21.69
C GLN A 168 -8.48 -16.94 -22.94
N TYR A 169 -7.31 -17.34 -23.42
CA TYR A 169 -7.15 -18.14 -24.63
C TYR A 169 -6.90 -19.61 -24.34
N ASN A 170 -6.76 -20.01 -23.06
CA ASN A 170 -6.46 -21.37 -22.62
C ASN A 170 -5.15 -21.89 -23.26
N GLU A 171 -4.11 -21.06 -23.28
CA GLU A 171 -2.84 -21.35 -23.92
C GLU A 171 -1.69 -21.29 -22.93
N HIS A 172 -0.69 -22.14 -23.16
CA HIS A 172 0.58 -22.11 -22.44
C HIS A 172 1.63 -21.36 -23.24
N GLY A 173 2.47 -20.59 -22.54
CA GLY A 173 3.55 -19.85 -23.14
C GLY A 173 4.80 -19.76 -22.25
N GLU A 174 5.86 -19.24 -22.80
CA GLU A 174 7.09 -18.96 -22.09
C GLU A 174 7.53 -17.52 -22.33
N LEU A 175 7.99 -16.87 -21.26
CA LEU A 175 8.54 -15.51 -21.31
C LEU A 175 9.95 -15.53 -20.71
N TYR A 176 10.92 -15.05 -21.48
CA TYR A 176 12.32 -15.00 -21.08
C TYR A 176 12.68 -13.61 -20.56
N ALA A 177 13.46 -13.56 -19.49
CA ALA A 177 13.92 -12.32 -18.88
C ALA A 177 15.27 -12.53 -18.16
N ALA A 178 16.08 -11.48 -18.11
CA ALA A 178 17.34 -11.49 -17.36
C ALA A 178 17.12 -11.56 -15.84
N VAL A 179 16.00 -11.00 -15.35
CA VAL A 179 15.59 -10.97 -13.94
C VAL A 179 14.11 -11.29 -13.84
N VAL A 180 13.75 -12.13 -12.89
CA VAL A 180 12.36 -12.41 -12.50
C VAL A 180 12.14 -11.89 -11.09
N VAL A 181 11.19 -10.98 -10.93
CA VAL A 181 10.80 -10.41 -9.64
C VAL A 181 9.53 -11.10 -9.15
N ASN A 182 9.61 -11.76 -8.00
CA ASN A 182 8.45 -12.35 -7.35
C ASN A 182 7.72 -11.27 -6.54
N ALA A 183 6.63 -10.74 -7.07
CA ALA A 183 5.77 -9.77 -6.43
C ALA A 183 4.37 -10.33 -6.14
N ALA A 184 4.24 -11.65 -5.97
CA ALA A 184 2.97 -12.36 -5.84
C ALA A 184 2.29 -12.22 -4.46
N GLY A 185 2.73 -11.31 -3.59
CA GLY A 185 2.11 -11.04 -2.29
C GLY A 185 2.04 -12.31 -1.42
N ILE A 186 0.85 -12.62 -0.90
CA ILE A 186 0.63 -13.80 -0.04
C ILE A 186 0.86 -15.15 -0.78
N TRP A 187 0.91 -15.13 -2.11
CA TRP A 187 1.23 -16.31 -2.93
C TRP A 187 2.70 -16.40 -3.34
N GLY A 188 3.55 -15.48 -2.83
CA GLY A 188 4.97 -15.42 -3.16
C GLY A 188 5.71 -16.72 -2.85
N GLN A 189 5.34 -17.42 -1.77
CA GLN A 189 5.90 -18.73 -1.44
C GLN A 189 5.69 -19.76 -2.57
N ARG A 190 4.48 -19.82 -3.16
CA ARG A 190 4.21 -20.72 -4.29
C ARG A 190 5.13 -20.47 -5.49
N ILE A 191 5.46 -19.22 -5.75
CA ILE A 191 6.42 -18.88 -6.82
C ILE A 191 7.84 -19.27 -6.41
N ALA A 192 8.20 -19.10 -5.14
CA ALA A 192 9.50 -19.50 -4.60
C ALA A 192 9.72 -21.03 -4.66
N GLU A 193 8.65 -21.81 -4.42
CA GLU A 193 8.66 -23.27 -4.54
C GLU A 193 9.03 -23.74 -5.97
N TYR A 194 8.64 -23.01 -7.01
CA TYR A 194 9.11 -23.30 -8.38
C TYR A 194 10.61 -23.12 -8.57
N ALA A 195 11.26 -22.43 -7.64
CA ALA A 195 12.71 -22.24 -7.59
C ALA A 195 13.41 -23.21 -6.60
N ASP A 196 12.68 -24.19 -6.02
CA ASP A 196 13.13 -25.07 -4.94
C ASP A 196 13.59 -24.28 -3.69
N LEU A 197 13.02 -23.09 -3.47
CA LEU A 197 13.21 -22.27 -2.28
C LEU A 197 12.01 -22.46 -1.35
N SER A 198 12.28 -22.91 -0.12
CA SER A 198 11.28 -23.12 0.93
C SER A 198 11.35 -22.01 1.97
#